data_ff66ec8a123a29ad3ba1510e9f9e09a0
#
_entry.id   ff66ec8a123a29ad3ba1510e9f9e09a0
#
_cell.length_a   1.000
_cell.length_b   1.000
_cell.length_c   1.000
_cell.angle_alpha   90.00
_cell.angle_beta   90.00
_cell.angle_gamma   90.00
#
_symmetry.space_group_name_H-M   'P 1'
#
loop_
_entity.id
_entity.type
_entity.pdbx_description
1 polymer ?
#
loop_
_entity_poly.entity_id
_entity_poly.type
_entity_poly.pdbx_seq_one_letter_code
_entity_poly.pdbx_strand_id
1 'polypeptide(L)'
;SDPYGWVDPVTDRVFNIHMMGLESTWIGWSDNDGESWLGNPHDSGTTPLNDHIKLATGPWVSDGYGIPGTLSPIYEEAVYFCYNKGLGIFCFTSFDGGATFEVGGQIFGLATSDGGLHGAITTAPDGTVYVTPRVETPAVIFSKDNGYSWETREMGNDVGTPNPRKNSEVATDTDSNAYHIWTGADFGVYMSRSTDSGESWEQSSIRISPVEVIST
;
A
#
# COMPACT_ATOMS: atom_id res chain seq x y z
N SER A 1 -15.46 12.47 2.01
CA SER A 1 -14.06 12.56 1.55
C SER A 1 -13.16 12.13 2.69
N ASP A 2 -12.21 11.25 2.41
CA ASP A 2 -11.25 10.75 3.41
C ASP A 2 -9.92 11.46 3.18
N PRO A 3 -9.58 12.48 3.99
CA PRO A 3 -8.26 13.10 3.91
C PRO A 3 -7.22 12.10 4.44
N TYR A 4 -6.04 12.11 3.83
CA TYR A 4 -4.91 11.32 4.30
C TYR A 4 -3.66 12.18 4.30
N GLY A 5 -2.88 12.11 5.35
CA GLY A 5 -1.62 12.82 5.50
C GLY A 5 -0.46 11.85 5.64
N TRP A 6 0.67 12.22 5.07
CA TRP A 6 1.92 11.48 5.18
C TRP A 6 3.09 12.45 5.33
N VAL A 7 4.06 12.11 6.14
CA VAL A 7 5.34 12.84 6.23
C VAL A 7 6.42 11.87 5.77
N ASP A 8 7.17 12.28 4.77
CA ASP A 8 8.33 11.53 4.29
C ASP A 8 9.43 11.58 5.37
N PRO A 9 9.85 10.44 5.92
CA PRO A 9 10.81 10.42 7.01
C PRO A 9 12.25 10.79 6.61
N VAL A 10 12.54 10.87 5.31
CA VAL A 10 13.87 11.21 4.79
C VAL A 10 13.99 12.68 4.45
N THR A 11 12.97 13.25 3.82
CA THR A 11 13.01 14.62 3.30
C THR A 11 12.21 15.62 4.12
N ASP A 12 11.44 15.16 5.11
CA ASP A 12 10.46 15.94 5.89
C ASP A 12 9.33 16.57 5.03
N ARG A 13 9.21 16.18 3.74
CA ARG A 13 8.09 16.61 2.91
C ARG A 13 6.77 16.12 3.49
N VAL A 14 5.85 17.05 3.66
CA VAL A 14 4.49 16.75 4.13
C VAL A 14 3.57 16.58 2.93
N PHE A 15 2.90 15.46 2.84
CA PHE A 15 1.86 15.21 1.84
C PHE A 15 0.47 15.33 2.45
N ASN A 16 -0.43 15.93 1.71
CA ASN A 16 -1.86 15.93 1.99
C ASN A 16 -2.61 15.46 0.75
N ILE A 17 -3.41 14.42 0.90
CA ILE A 17 -4.23 13.92 -0.18
C ILE A 17 -5.70 13.89 0.23
N HIS A 18 -6.59 14.21 -0.68
CA HIS A 18 -8.03 14.12 -0.44
C HIS A 18 -8.80 13.84 -1.72
N MET A 19 -9.89 13.12 -1.57
CA MET A 19 -10.79 12.82 -2.68
C MET A 19 -11.65 14.03 -3.05
N MET A 20 -11.79 14.26 -4.34
CA MET A 20 -12.64 15.28 -4.92
C MET A 20 -13.85 14.61 -5.60
N GLY A 21 -14.93 14.43 -4.82
CA GLY A 21 -16.20 13.92 -5.34
C GLY A 21 -16.17 12.47 -5.84
N LEU A 22 -15.26 11.64 -5.36
CA LEU A 22 -15.01 10.26 -5.85
C LEU A 22 -14.53 10.17 -7.30
N GLU A 23 -14.22 11.28 -7.95
CA GLU A 23 -13.82 11.31 -9.36
C GLU A 23 -12.33 11.52 -9.54
N SER A 24 -11.72 12.27 -8.64
CA SER A 24 -10.30 12.57 -8.65
C SER A 24 -9.74 12.67 -7.25
N THR A 25 -8.43 12.73 -7.14
CA THR A 25 -7.72 12.94 -5.87
C THR A 25 -6.79 14.14 -6.03
N TRP A 26 -6.87 15.07 -5.10
CA TRP A 26 -5.87 16.12 -4.97
C TRP A 26 -4.70 15.60 -4.17
N ILE A 27 -3.50 15.74 -4.72
CA ILE A 27 -2.25 15.41 -4.05
C ILE A 27 -1.48 16.70 -3.89
N GLY A 28 -1.33 17.15 -2.65
CA GLY A 28 -0.59 18.35 -2.29
C GLY A 28 0.64 17.99 -1.47
N TRP A 29 1.69 18.80 -1.57
CA TRP A 29 2.89 18.66 -0.76
C TRP A 29 3.43 20.01 -0.31
N SER A 30 4.16 19.99 0.82
CA SER A 30 4.84 21.13 1.41
C SER A 30 6.26 20.73 1.79
N ASP A 31 7.22 21.57 1.47
CA ASP A 31 8.65 21.45 1.83
C ASP A 31 9.05 22.48 2.90
N ASN A 32 8.06 23.12 3.56
CA ASN A 32 8.31 24.19 4.53
C ASN A 32 7.28 24.15 5.68
N ASP A 33 7.12 22.98 6.27
CA ASP A 33 6.28 22.75 7.46
C ASP A 33 4.82 23.18 7.29
N GLY A 34 4.32 23.16 6.05
CA GLY A 34 2.94 23.52 5.74
C GLY A 34 2.68 25.01 5.53
N GLU A 35 3.72 25.86 5.51
CA GLU A 35 3.57 27.30 5.25
C GLU A 35 3.09 27.57 3.82
N SER A 36 3.53 26.77 2.86
CA SER A 36 3.05 26.82 1.48
C SER A 36 2.90 25.42 0.89
N TRP A 37 1.99 25.29 -0.08
CA TRP A 37 1.63 24.02 -0.69
C TRP A 37 1.70 24.13 -2.21
N LEU A 38 2.27 23.09 -2.81
CA LEU A 38 2.12 22.78 -4.23
C LEU A 38 1.18 21.58 -4.36
N GLY A 39 0.68 21.31 -5.55
CA GLY A 39 -0.14 20.13 -5.73
C GLY A 39 -0.71 19.98 -7.12
N ASN A 40 -1.07 18.74 -7.43
CA ASN A 40 -1.70 18.35 -8.68
C ASN A 40 -2.93 17.48 -8.43
N PRO A 41 -3.99 17.62 -9.22
CA PRO A 41 -5.04 16.63 -9.24
C PRO A 41 -4.53 15.36 -9.94
N HIS A 42 -4.75 14.21 -9.32
CA HIS A 42 -4.63 12.92 -9.99
C HIS A 42 -6.02 12.51 -10.50
N ASP A 43 -6.17 12.46 -11.82
CA ASP A 43 -7.43 12.08 -12.45
C ASP A 43 -7.56 10.55 -12.48
N SER A 44 -8.69 10.05 -12.01
CA SER A 44 -9.01 8.63 -12.12
C SER A 44 -9.50 8.21 -13.51
N GLY A 45 -9.52 9.14 -14.46
CA GLY A 45 -10.06 8.92 -15.80
C GLY A 45 -11.59 8.80 -15.82
N THR A 46 -12.13 8.10 -16.80
CA THR A 46 -13.57 8.06 -17.07
C THR A 46 -14.39 7.19 -16.11
N THR A 47 -13.75 6.48 -15.19
CA THR A 47 -14.45 5.62 -14.23
C THR A 47 -14.41 6.27 -12.86
N PRO A 48 -15.52 6.80 -12.33
CA PRO A 48 -15.60 7.32 -10.98
C PRO A 48 -15.45 6.21 -9.94
N LEU A 49 -15.44 6.58 -8.65
CA LEU A 49 -15.38 5.73 -7.47
C LEU A 49 -13.94 5.50 -6.95
N ASN A 50 -13.17 6.57 -6.81
CA ASN A 50 -11.97 6.55 -5.99
C ASN A 50 -12.36 6.47 -4.51
N ASP A 51 -11.78 5.54 -3.79
CA ASP A 51 -12.03 5.35 -2.37
C ASP A 51 -10.78 4.79 -1.68
N HIS A 52 -10.70 4.91 -0.35
CA HIS A 52 -9.56 4.39 0.42
C HIS A 52 -8.19 4.83 -0.10
N ILE A 53 -8.04 6.12 -0.36
CA ILE A 53 -6.77 6.70 -0.84
C ILE A 53 -5.66 6.54 0.21
N LYS A 54 -4.48 6.11 -0.24
CA LYS A 54 -3.27 5.96 0.58
C LYS A 54 -2.06 6.48 -0.15
N LEU A 55 -1.10 7.01 0.61
CA LEU A 55 0.20 7.44 0.09
C LEU A 55 1.29 7.00 1.08
N ALA A 56 2.43 6.60 0.56
CA ALA A 56 3.65 6.37 1.33
C ALA A 56 4.87 6.70 0.47
N THR A 57 5.98 6.94 1.14
CA THR A 57 7.29 7.09 0.51
C THR A 57 8.20 5.95 0.96
N GLY A 58 9.23 5.65 0.18
CA GLY A 58 10.22 4.65 0.54
C GLY A 58 11.40 4.64 -0.42
N PRO A 59 12.49 3.99 -0.03
CA PRO A 59 13.72 4.00 -0.80
C PRO A 59 13.54 3.39 -2.19
N TRP A 60 14.32 3.89 -3.14
CA TRP A 60 14.38 3.32 -4.48
C TRP A 60 15.02 1.94 -4.46
N VAL A 61 14.43 0.99 -5.16
CA VAL A 61 15.11 -0.26 -5.49
C VAL A 61 16.16 0.03 -6.54
N SER A 62 17.42 -0.23 -6.21
CA SER A 62 18.60 0.09 -7.02
C SER A 62 19.32 -1.15 -7.53
N ASP A 63 18.61 -2.15 -8.01
CA ASP A 63 19.21 -3.43 -8.43
C ASP A 63 19.79 -3.45 -9.84
N GLY A 64 20.04 -2.29 -10.40
CA GLY A 64 20.68 -2.18 -11.72
C GLY A 64 19.75 -2.39 -12.91
N TYR A 65 18.50 -2.66 -12.73
CA TYR A 65 17.47 -2.38 -13.72
C TYR A 65 17.23 -0.89 -13.67
N GLY A 66 18.06 -0.15 -14.41
CA GLY A 66 17.79 1.26 -14.57
C GLY A 66 16.31 1.42 -14.87
N ILE A 67 15.67 2.41 -14.26
CA ILE A 67 14.29 2.79 -14.59
C ILE A 67 14.20 2.79 -16.11
N PRO A 68 13.38 1.93 -16.72
CA PRO A 68 13.32 1.84 -18.17
C PRO A 68 12.98 3.22 -18.71
N GLY A 69 13.92 3.82 -19.38
CA GLY A 69 13.66 5.02 -20.11
C GLY A 69 14.03 6.33 -19.46
N THR A 70 15.10 6.40 -18.61
CA THR A 70 15.83 7.64 -18.75
C THR A 70 15.92 8.67 -17.64
N LEU A 71 15.16 8.64 -16.61
CA LEU A 71 15.32 9.70 -15.61
C LEU A 71 15.81 9.13 -14.29
N SER A 72 16.97 9.58 -13.87
CA SER A 72 17.32 9.48 -12.46
C SER A 72 16.18 10.11 -11.67
N PRO A 73 15.74 9.50 -10.56
CA PRO A 73 14.72 10.11 -9.72
C PRO A 73 15.13 11.53 -9.37
N ILE A 74 14.19 12.47 -9.47
CA ILE A 74 14.43 13.88 -9.09
C ILE A 74 14.25 14.02 -7.58
N TYR A 75 13.51 13.10 -6.97
CA TYR A 75 13.21 13.06 -5.55
C TYR A 75 13.94 11.89 -4.87
N GLU A 76 14.33 12.04 -3.60
CA GLU A 76 15.16 11.06 -2.90
C GLU A 76 14.45 9.72 -2.65
N GLU A 77 13.12 9.75 -2.51
CA GLU A 77 12.27 8.59 -2.24
C GLU A 77 11.27 8.32 -3.37
N ALA A 78 10.92 7.06 -3.57
CA ALA A 78 9.74 6.72 -4.37
C ALA A 78 8.47 7.17 -3.64
N VAL A 79 7.52 7.79 -4.35
CA VAL A 79 6.21 8.15 -3.79
C VAL A 79 5.16 7.23 -4.38
N TYR A 80 4.54 6.42 -3.54
CA TYR A 80 3.48 5.49 -3.92
C TYR A 80 2.12 6.06 -3.56
N PHE A 81 1.20 6.05 -4.50
CA PHE A 81 -0.19 6.44 -4.30
C PHE A 81 -1.11 5.32 -4.74
N CYS A 82 -1.93 4.80 -3.83
CA CYS A 82 -2.86 3.72 -4.12
C CYS A 82 -4.29 4.09 -3.69
N TYR A 83 -5.27 3.56 -4.43
CA TYR A 83 -6.68 3.75 -4.15
C TYR A 83 -7.53 2.62 -4.75
N ASN A 84 -8.75 2.52 -4.25
CA ASN A 84 -9.77 1.68 -4.88
C ASN A 84 -10.41 2.43 -6.04
N LYS A 85 -10.58 1.76 -7.16
CA LYS A 85 -11.34 2.24 -8.31
C LYS A 85 -12.29 1.16 -8.80
N GLY A 86 -13.57 1.41 -8.68
CA GLY A 86 -14.56 0.38 -9.01
C GLY A 86 -14.34 -0.86 -8.15
N LEU A 87 -13.94 -1.94 -8.80
CA LEU A 87 -13.71 -3.23 -8.15
C LEU A 87 -12.22 -3.64 -8.14
N GLY A 88 -11.28 -2.73 -8.12
CA GLY A 88 -9.85 -3.05 -8.13
C GLY A 88 -9.01 -2.10 -7.29
N ILE A 89 -7.78 -2.52 -7.01
CA ILE A 89 -6.75 -1.69 -6.43
C ILE A 89 -5.90 -1.13 -7.55
N PHE A 90 -5.70 0.17 -7.54
CA PHE A 90 -4.82 0.89 -8.45
C PHE A 90 -3.70 1.52 -7.63
N CYS A 91 -2.47 1.36 -8.10
CA CYS A 91 -1.30 2.00 -7.51
C CYS A 91 -0.49 2.70 -8.59
N PHE A 92 0.11 3.81 -8.21
CA PHE A 92 0.93 4.63 -9.08
C PHE A 92 2.18 5.05 -8.32
N THR A 93 3.28 5.22 -9.04
CA THR A 93 4.57 5.66 -8.51
C THR A 93 4.98 6.98 -9.13
N SER A 94 5.43 7.90 -8.29
CA SER A 94 6.02 9.17 -8.68
C SER A 94 7.51 9.14 -8.43
N PHE A 95 8.28 9.67 -9.40
CA PHE A 95 9.74 9.80 -9.37
C PHE A 95 10.20 11.23 -9.07
N ASP A 96 9.25 12.16 -8.96
CA ASP A 96 9.48 13.60 -8.78
C ASP A 96 8.82 14.15 -7.51
N GLY A 97 8.63 13.29 -6.51
CA GLY A 97 8.10 13.69 -5.22
C GLY A 97 6.61 14.02 -5.21
N GLY A 98 5.83 13.40 -6.08
CA GLY A 98 4.38 13.53 -6.13
C GLY A 98 3.87 14.56 -7.14
N ALA A 99 4.77 15.19 -7.93
CA ALA A 99 4.35 16.14 -8.94
C ALA A 99 3.71 15.45 -10.16
N THR A 100 4.23 14.28 -10.56
CA THR A 100 3.63 13.41 -11.57
C THR A 100 3.66 11.95 -11.14
N PHE A 101 2.75 11.14 -11.68
CA PHE A 101 2.69 9.70 -11.44
C PHE A 101 2.73 8.99 -12.80
N GLU A 102 3.88 8.43 -13.15
CA GLU A 102 4.17 7.93 -14.49
C GLU A 102 4.06 6.40 -14.61
N VAL A 103 4.28 5.69 -13.51
CA VAL A 103 4.23 4.23 -13.47
C VAL A 103 3.02 3.82 -12.65
N GLY A 104 2.23 2.91 -13.18
CA GLY A 104 1.14 2.36 -12.40
C GLY A 104 -0.07 1.92 -13.22
N GLY A 105 -1.07 1.49 -12.49
CA GLY A 105 -2.31 0.96 -13.03
C GLY A 105 -3.00 0.06 -12.03
N GLN A 106 -3.88 -0.80 -12.55
CA GLN A 106 -4.54 -1.79 -11.73
C GLN A 106 -3.56 -2.89 -11.31
N ILE A 107 -3.32 -3.00 -10.00
CA ILE A 107 -2.42 -4.01 -9.43
C ILE A 107 -3.15 -5.25 -8.92
N PHE A 108 -4.44 -5.12 -8.64
CA PHE A 108 -5.30 -6.21 -8.19
C PHE A 108 -6.69 -6.04 -8.77
N GLY A 109 -7.17 -7.06 -9.46
CA GLY A 109 -8.51 -7.09 -10.04
C GLY A 109 -9.41 -8.00 -9.25
N LEU A 110 -10.68 -7.63 -9.17
CA LEU A 110 -11.65 -8.44 -8.49
C LEU A 110 -12.30 -9.46 -9.40
N ALA A 111 -12.21 -10.69 -9.01
CA ALA A 111 -13.14 -11.71 -9.45
C ALA A 111 -14.46 -11.70 -8.63
N THR A 112 -14.48 -11.00 -7.48
CA THR A 112 -15.61 -10.98 -6.53
C THR A 112 -15.78 -9.62 -5.87
N SER A 113 -16.93 -9.37 -5.27
CA SER A 113 -17.35 -8.08 -4.68
C SER A 113 -16.53 -7.61 -3.46
N ASP A 114 -15.53 -8.34 -3.02
CA ASP A 114 -14.88 -8.12 -1.73
C ASP A 114 -13.43 -7.61 -1.78
N GLY A 115 -12.82 -7.51 -2.94
CA GLY A 115 -11.44 -7.08 -3.05
C GLY A 115 -11.31 -5.56 -3.23
N GLY A 116 -10.57 -4.92 -2.36
CA GLY A 116 -10.20 -3.53 -2.42
C GLY A 116 -8.97 -3.31 -1.57
N LEU A 117 -8.36 -2.15 -1.68
CA LEU A 117 -7.33 -1.70 -0.76
C LEU A 117 -7.93 -1.58 0.63
N HIS A 118 -7.30 -2.15 1.63
CA HIS A 118 -7.81 -2.11 2.97
C HIS A 118 -6.84 -1.47 3.97
N GLY A 119 -5.60 -1.89 3.96
CA GLY A 119 -4.57 -1.35 4.82
C GLY A 119 -3.86 -0.12 4.26
N ALA A 120 -2.79 0.29 4.93
CA ALA A 120 -1.87 1.30 4.45
C ALA A 120 -0.98 0.75 3.32
N ILE A 121 -0.25 1.63 2.67
CA ILE A 121 0.93 1.27 1.88
C ILE A 121 2.09 1.22 2.87
N THR A 122 2.90 0.18 2.81
CA THR A 122 4.09 0.04 3.64
C THR A 122 5.30 -0.19 2.76
N THR A 123 6.38 0.54 3.03
CA THR A 123 7.66 0.39 2.34
C THR A 123 8.69 -0.20 3.29
N ALA A 124 9.51 -1.11 2.80
CA ALA A 124 10.62 -1.68 3.55
C ALA A 124 11.94 -0.95 3.25
N PRO A 125 12.96 -1.05 4.10
CA PRO A 125 14.28 -0.46 3.88
C PRO A 125 14.98 -0.92 2.58
N ASP A 126 14.64 -2.10 2.06
CA ASP A 126 15.15 -2.61 0.78
C ASP A 126 14.40 -2.08 -0.45
N GLY A 127 13.41 -1.21 -0.25
CA GLY A 127 12.58 -0.63 -1.31
C GLY A 127 11.37 -1.47 -1.69
N THR A 128 11.17 -2.63 -1.10
CA THR A 128 9.95 -3.42 -1.33
C THR A 128 8.73 -2.66 -0.81
N VAL A 129 7.70 -2.54 -1.62
CA VAL A 129 6.43 -1.91 -1.24
C VAL A 129 5.34 -2.94 -1.12
N TYR A 130 4.54 -2.82 -0.07
CA TYR A 130 3.46 -3.75 0.30
C TYR A 130 2.12 -3.05 0.35
N VAL A 131 1.09 -3.77 -0.11
CA VAL A 131 -0.32 -3.34 -0.07
C VAL A 131 -1.17 -4.53 0.35
N THR A 132 -2.17 -4.33 1.19
CA THR A 132 -3.05 -5.39 1.62
C THR A 132 -4.40 -5.32 0.91
N PRO A 133 -4.80 -6.37 0.17
CA PRO A 133 -6.12 -6.46 -0.43
C PRO A 133 -7.15 -6.93 0.60
N ARG A 134 -8.38 -6.55 0.37
CA ARG A 134 -9.54 -7.10 1.09
C ARG A 134 -10.00 -8.39 0.42
N VAL A 135 -9.61 -9.52 0.96
CA VAL A 135 -9.87 -10.85 0.40
C VAL A 135 -10.23 -11.85 1.50
N GLU A 136 -10.84 -12.98 1.13
CA GLU A 136 -11.23 -14.03 2.07
C GLU A 136 -10.02 -14.83 2.60
N THR A 137 -9.00 -15.01 1.77
CA THR A 137 -7.73 -15.63 2.17
C THR A 137 -6.72 -14.52 2.48
N PRO A 138 -6.02 -14.57 3.63
CA PRO A 138 -4.99 -13.57 3.92
C PRO A 138 -4.00 -13.47 2.78
N ALA A 139 -3.78 -12.28 2.26
CA ALA A 139 -2.88 -12.05 1.15
C ALA A 139 -2.19 -10.70 1.26
N VAL A 140 -1.03 -10.61 0.65
CA VAL A 140 -0.26 -9.39 0.48
C VAL A 140 0.10 -9.22 -0.98
N ILE A 141 -0.01 -8.00 -1.47
CA ILE A 141 0.45 -7.60 -2.80
C ILE A 141 1.74 -6.82 -2.58
N PHE A 142 2.77 -7.09 -3.34
CA PHE A 142 4.05 -6.41 -3.19
C PHE A 142 4.74 -6.16 -4.53
N SER A 143 5.61 -5.15 -4.55
CA SER A 143 6.48 -4.82 -5.67
C SER A 143 7.92 -4.66 -5.17
N LYS A 144 8.88 -5.17 -5.96
CA LYS A 144 10.33 -5.04 -5.73
C LYS A 144 11.04 -4.26 -6.83
N ASP A 145 10.28 -3.56 -7.65
CA ASP A 145 10.77 -2.84 -8.83
C ASP A 145 10.13 -1.45 -8.98
N ASN A 146 9.95 -0.76 -7.83
CA ASN A 146 9.37 0.58 -7.79
C ASN A 146 7.95 0.68 -8.38
N GLY A 147 7.16 -0.38 -8.29
CA GLY A 147 5.77 -0.39 -8.76
C GLY A 147 5.58 -0.72 -10.25
N TYR A 148 6.63 -1.14 -10.96
CA TYR A 148 6.50 -1.58 -12.36
C TYR A 148 5.78 -2.91 -12.49
N SER A 149 6.05 -3.85 -11.57
CA SER A 149 5.33 -5.11 -11.46
C SER A 149 4.88 -5.39 -10.04
N TRP A 150 3.81 -6.15 -9.92
CA TRP A 150 3.20 -6.49 -8.64
C TRP A 150 2.90 -7.97 -8.59
N GLU A 151 3.21 -8.57 -7.44
CA GLU A 151 2.94 -9.96 -7.16
C GLU A 151 2.02 -10.08 -5.95
N THR A 152 1.26 -11.18 -5.90
CA THR A 152 0.39 -11.49 -4.76
C THR A 152 0.83 -12.78 -4.12
N ARG A 153 0.91 -12.81 -2.81
CA ARG A 153 1.15 -14.01 -2.01
C ARG A 153 0.01 -14.22 -1.03
N GLU A 154 -0.55 -15.39 -1.05
CA GLU A 154 -1.53 -15.83 -0.07
C GLU A 154 -0.81 -16.50 1.10
N MET A 155 -1.31 -16.25 2.32
CA MET A 155 -0.82 -16.93 3.52
C MET A 155 -1.46 -18.31 3.63
N GLY A 156 -0.77 -19.24 4.29
CA GLY A 156 -1.33 -20.59 4.54
C GLY A 156 -2.66 -20.58 5.29
N ASN A 157 -3.50 -21.56 4.99
CA ASN A 157 -4.89 -21.67 5.50
C ASN A 157 -5.02 -22.28 6.89
N ASP A 158 -3.97 -22.34 7.68
CA ASP A 158 -4.01 -23.03 8.97
C ASP A 158 -4.85 -22.30 10.05
N VAL A 159 -5.20 -21.05 9.82
CA VAL A 159 -5.90 -20.22 10.80
C VAL A 159 -6.92 -19.32 10.15
N GLY A 160 -8.11 -19.81 10.02
CA GLY A 160 -9.30 -19.03 9.73
C GLY A 160 -9.20 -18.02 8.57
N THR A 161 -10.18 -18.02 7.71
CA THR A 161 -10.34 -16.97 6.70
C THR A 161 -10.54 -15.61 7.38
N PRO A 162 -9.88 -14.55 6.93
CA PRO A 162 -10.12 -13.22 7.44
C PRO A 162 -11.57 -12.84 7.20
N ASN A 163 -12.15 -12.17 8.18
CA ASN A 163 -13.45 -11.54 7.95
C ASN A 163 -13.24 -10.43 6.90
N PRO A 164 -13.88 -10.48 5.72
CA PRO A 164 -13.65 -9.53 4.64
C PRO A 164 -14.02 -8.08 5.01
N ARG A 165 -14.64 -7.88 6.15
CA ARG A 165 -14.97 -6.54 6.70
C ARG A 165 -13.96 -6.04 7.71
N LYS A 166 -12.89 -6.79 7.98
CA LYS A 166 -11.86 -6.41 8.95
C LYS A 166 -10.56 -6.09 8.23
N ASN A 167 -9.87 -5.11 8.75
CA ASN A 167 -8.62 -4.63 8.18
C ASN A 167 -7.51 -5.67 8.32
N SER A 168 -6.65 -5.69 7.34
CA SER A 168 -5.32 -6.27 7.44
C SER A 168 -4.27 -5.20 7.16
N GLU A 169 -3.09 -5.38 7.74
CA GLU A 169 -1.99 -4.43 7.65
C GLU A 169 -0.66 -5.16 7.46
N VAL A 170 0.29 -4.51 6.81
CA VAL A 170 1.68 -4.93 6.79
C VAL A 170 2.53 -3.88 7.48
N ALA A 171 3.46 -4.33 8.30
CA ALA A 171 4.55 -3.51 8.83
C ALA A 171 5.89 -4.15 8.47
N THR A 172 6.94 -3.36 8.44
CA THR A 172 8.31 -3.83 8.17
C THR A 172 9.26 -3.41 9.26
N ASP A 173 10.33 -4.18 9.48
CA ASP A 173 11.39 -3.83 10.39
C ASP A 173 12.64 -3.29 9.64
N THR A 174 13.67 -2.94 10.39
CA THR A 174 14.92 -2.38 9.85
C THR A 174 15.74 -3.37 9.03
N ASP A 175 15.44 -4.66 9.13
CA ASP A 175 16.08 -5.74 8.36
C ASP A 175 15.24 -6.12 7.12
N SER A 176 14.21 -5.32 6.80
CA SER A 176 13.25 -5.55 5.71
C SER A 176 12.40 -6.82 5.86
N ASN A 177 12.30 -7.37 7.08
CA ASN A 177 11.29 -8.40 7.32
C ASN A 177 9.91 -7.77 7.31
N ALA A 178 8.95 -8.45 6.73
CA ALA A 178 7.57 -8.00 6.65
C ALA A 178 6.66 -8.84 7.57
N TYR A 179 5.72 -8.16 8.22
CA TYR A 179 4.78 -8.74 9.17
C TYR A 179 3.36 -8.41 8.73
N HIS A 180 2.64 -9.39 8.24
CA HIS A 180 1.23 -9.24 7.88
C HIS A 180 0.35 -9.62 9.05
N ILE A 181 -0.58 -8.73 9.42
CA ILE A 181 -1.51 -8.89 10.53
C ILE A 181 -2.94 -8.82 9.99
N TRP A 182 -3.81 -9.73 10.44
CA TRP A 182 -5.22 -9.73 10.04
C TRP A 182 -6.13 -10.23 11.15
N THR A 183 -7.42 -9.95 11.03
CA THR A 183 -8.45 -10.50 11.90
C THR A 183 -9.06 -11.74 11.27
N GLY A 184 -8.94 -12.89 11.92
CA GLY A 184 -9.52 -14.15 11.49
C GLY A 184 -11.06 -14.20 11.65
N ALA A 185 -11.68 -15.27 11.13
CA ALA A 185 -13.12 -15.49 11.20
C ALA A 185 -13.63 -15.67 12.64
N ASP A 186 -12.77 -16.10 13.54
CA ASP A 186 -13.03 -16.24 14.98
C ASP A 186 -12.79 -14.94 15.77
N PHE A 187 -12.61 -13.80 15.08
CA PHE A 187 -12.24 -12.50 15.63
C PHE A 187 -10.89 -12.48 16.36
N GLY A 188 -10.10 -13.53 16.26
CA GLY A 188 -8.71 -13.53 16.70
C GLY A 188 -7.84 -12.67 15.76
N VAL A 189 -6.79 -12.07 16.30
CA VAL A 189 -5.77 -11.38 15.50
C VAL A 189 -4.61 -12.33 15.27
N TYR A 190 -4.21 -12.44 14.03
CA TYR A 190 -3.17 -13.35 13.56
C TYR A 190 -2.06 -12.59 12.85
N MET A 191 -0.88 -13.18 12.81
CA MET A 191 0.30 -12.64 12.17
C MET A 191 1.03 -13.75 11.39
N SER A 192 1.58 -13.39 10.25
CA SER A 192 2.57 -14.16 9.49
C SER A 192 3.75 -13.26 9.15
N ARG A 193 4.95 -13.83 9.03
CA ARG A 193 6.17 -13.10 8.73
C ARG A 193 6.80 -13.58 7.43
N SER A 194 7.39 -12.64 6.70
CA SER A 194 8.31 -12.88 5.57
C SER A 194 9.69 -12.33 5.93
N THR A 195 10.74 -13.06 5.56
CA THR A 195 12.15 -12.65 5.72
C THR A 195 12.89 -12.58 4.39
N ASP A 196 12.17 -12.59 3.29
CA ASP A 196 12.68 -12.61 1.92
C ASP A 196 11.93 -11.61 1.01
N SER A 197 11.63 -10.43 1.54
CA SER A 197 10.98 -9.33 0.81
C SER A 197 9.64 -9.73 0.18
N GLY A 198 8.84 -10.52 0.91
CA GLY A 198 7.50 -10.91 0.50
C GLY A 198 7.40 -12.15 -0.39
N GLU A 199 8.51 -12.74 -0.79
CA GLU A 199 8.51 -13.92 -1.67
C GLU A 199 7.90 -15.16 -1.04
N SER A 200 8.18 -15.37 0.24
CA SER A 200 7.55 -16.41 1.02
C SER A 200 7.11 -15.91 2.39
N TRP A 201 6.10 -16.56 2.94
CA TRP A 201 5.52 -16.24 4.24
C TRP A 201 5.46 -17.48 5.10
N GLU A 202 5.61 -17.31 6.41
CA GLU A 202 5.46 -18.41 7.36
C GLU A 202 4.10 -19.09 7.15
N GLN A 203 4.11 -20.42 7.01
CA GLN A 203 2.90 -21.19 6.73
C GLN A 203 1.98 -21.30 7.95
N SER A 204 2.56 -21.21 9.14
CA SER A 204 1.82 -21.24 10.40
C SER A 204 1.67 -19.85 10.95
N SER A 205 0.45 -19.35 10.98
CA SER A 205 0.13 -18.05 11.57
C SER A 205 0.21 -18.08 13.07
N ILE A 206 0.69 -17.01 13.65
CA ILE A 206 0.73 -16.84 15.12
C ILE A 206 -0.49 -16.05 15.55
N ARG A 207 -1.29 -16.59 16.45
CA ARG A 207 -2.34 -15.83 17.12
C ARG A 207 -1.71 -14.87 18.13
N ILE A 208 -1.88 -13.56 17.93
CA ILE A 208 -1.32 -12.52 18.79
C ILE A 208 -2.36 -11.90 19.73
N SER A 209 -3.64 -12.16 19.51
CA SER A 209 -4.69 -11.75 20.44
C SER A 209 -4.92 -12.83 21.53
N PRO A 210 -5.38 -12.44 22.73
CA PRO A 210 -5.85 -13.41 23.72
C PRO A 210 -6.94 -14.34 23.16
N VAL A 211 -7.02 -15.57 23.66
CA VAL A 211 -8.02 -16.57 23.24
C VAL A 211 -9.43 -16.12 23.63
N GLU A 212 -9.56 -15.27 24.65
CA GLU A 212 -10.82 -14.78 25.21
C GLU A 212 -11.27 -13.43 24.64
N VAL A 213 -10.98 -13.11 23.39
CA VAL A 213 -11.62 -11.95 22.76
C VAL A 213 -13.08 -12.32 22.50
N ILE A 214 -13.89 -11.97 23.46
CA ILE A 214 -15.33 -12.24 23.46
C ILE A 214 -15.98 -11.43 22.34
N SER A 215 -16.69 -12.13 21.47
CA SER A 215 -17.70 -11.54 20.63
C SER A 215 -18.82 -10.93 21.50
N THR A 216 -18.89 -9.64 21.59
CA THR A 216 -20.12 -8.96 22.03
C THR A 216 -20.91 -8.51 20.82
#